data_333dc3914596b19224283d98bec1c957
#
_entry.id   333dc3914596b19224283d98bec1c957
#
_cell.length_a   1.000
_cell.length_b   1.000
_cell.length_c   1.000
_cell.angle_alpha   90.00
_cell.angle_beta   90.00
_cell.angle_gamma   90.00
#
_symmetry.space_group_name_H-M   'P 1'
#
loop_
_entity.id
_entity.type
_entity.pdbx_description
1 polymer ?
#
loop_
_entity_poly.entity_id
_entity_poly.type
_entity_poly.pdbx_seq_one_letter_code
_entity_poly.pdbx_strand_id
1 'polypeptide(L)'
;MKKRKNKKGFLIGGIAAGAVVILAGGGILAWKLLINTATPQETVKNYFALVEKGQYDKMYAMLSERTRETVSEKEFTERNQNIYEGIEAKDIKISLSEREKLKGSPVTVKYSETMQTSAEEISFDNEMTLQKEDGEYKIDWDSTIIFPNLQDSYKVQIQTESADRGTIYDRNGVVLAGNGTVLEVGLVPGKMGDDAAKAEAIKKLAQMLEVSEEAIQNALGASYVQDDSFVPIKKIAKGNEEKEAQLLTIPGVMLNDSQDRVYPLGAAAGHLTGYVQAVTAEDLEKLENKGYHANSVIGRSGLEQAYEEELRPVDGTRIIIADETGNTIETLAYQPAQNGKDVRVTIDAEVQKTAYDQFAQDPGTAAAMNPKTGEVLALVSTP
;
A
#
# COMPACT_ATOMS: atom_id res chain seq x y z
N MET A 1 -4.84 -17.61 -71.19
CA MET A 1 -4.62 -18.23 -69.88
C MET A 1 -5.50 -17.55 -68.85
N LYS A 2 -6.60 -18.19 -68.40
CA LYS A 2 -7.56 -17.69 -67.42
C LYS A 2 -7.14 -18.06 -66.00
N LYS A 3 -6.87 -17.08 -65.14
CA LYS A 3 -6.65 -17.32 -63.69
C LYS A 3 -7.97 -17.59 -62.99
N ARG A 4 -8.09 -18.77 -62.41
CA ARG A 4 -9.17 -19.17 -61.50
C ARG A 4 -8.99 -18.48 -60.16
N LYS A 5 -9.95 -17.67 -59.70
CA LYS A 5 -10.04 -17.16 -58.34
C LYS A 5 -10.59 -18.23 -57.40
N ASN A 6 -9.82 -18.62 -56.39
CA ASN A 6 -10.25 -19.51 -55.32
C ASN A 6 -11.24 -18.84 -54.38
N LYS A 7 -12.50 -19.31 -54.38
CA LYS A 7 -13.52 -18.99 -53.37
C LYS A 7 -13.48 -20.01 -52.22
N LYS A 8 -12.51 -19.94 -51.33
CA LYS A 8 -12.47 -20.79 -50.12
C LYS A 8 -12.22 -20.05 -48.81
N GLY A 9 -12.48 -18.72 -48.75
CA GLY A 9 -12.23 -17.90 -47.57
C GLY A 9 -13.45 -17.49 -46.73
N PHE A 10 -14.68 -17.90 -47.10
CA PHE A 10 -15.88 -17.32 -46.45
C PHE A 10 -16.72 -18.32 -45.62
N LEU A 11 -16.28 -19.58 -45.49
CA LEU A 11 -17.03 -20.58 -44.71
C LEU A 11 -16.44 -20.85 -43.30
N ILE A 12 -15.21 -20.39 -43.03
CA ILE A 12 -14.56 -20.68 -41.74
C ILE A 12 -14.91 -19.62 -40.68
N GLY A 13 -15.22 -18.37 -41.09
CA GLY A 13 -15.64 -17.30 -40.18
C GLY A 13 -17.03 -17.46 -39.54
N GLY A 14 -17.96 -18.13 -40.27
CA GLY A 14 -19.32 -18.36 -39.78
C GLY A 14 -19.45 -19.45 -38.73
N ILE A 15 -18.57 -20.45 -38.77
CA ILE A 15 -18.60 -21.59 -37.83
C ILE A 15 -17.93 -21.19 -36.48
N ALA A 16 -16.90 -20.33 -36.49
CA ALA A 16 -16.29 -19.84 -35.27
C ALA A 16 -17.20 -18.89 -34.48
N ALA A 17 -17.94 -18.00 -35.16
CA ALA A 17 -18.90 -17.11 -34.50
C ALA A 17 -20.13 -17.86 -33.94
N GLY A 18 -20.60 -18.92 -34.66
CA GLY A 18 -21.68 -19.77 -34.17
C GLY A 18 -21.27 -20.64 -32.99
N ALA A 19 -20.03 -21.12 -32.95
CA ALA A 19 -19.51 -21.94 -31.83
C ALA A 19 -19.30 -21.13 -30.56
N VAL A 20 -18.88 -19.85 -30.67
CA VAL A 20 -18.72 -18.96 -29.49
C VAL A 20 -20.07 -18.57 -28.91
N VAL A 21 -21.10 -18.32 -29.77
CA VAL A 21 -22.46 -18.04 -29.28
C VAL A 21 -23.12 -19.27 -28.67
N ILE A 22 -22.86 -20.48 -29.19
CA ILE A 22 -23.36 -21.74 -28.61
C ILE A 22 -22.65 -22.07 -27.30
N LEU A 23 -21.35 -21.79 -27.16
CA LEU A 23 -20.60 -21.99 -25.89
C LEU A 23 -21.02 -20.95 -24.84
N ALA A 24 -21.24 -19.69 -25.22
CA ALA A 24 -21.75 -18.68 -24.30
C ALA A 24 -23.21 -18.92 -23.91
N GLY A 25 -24.08 -19.24 -24.89
CA GLY A 25 -25.47 -19.58 -24.62
C GLY A 25 -25.63 -20.90 -23.88
N GLY A 26 -24.81 -21.90 -24.18
CA GLY A 26 -24.78 -23.17 -23.46
C GLY A 26 -24.26 -23.01 -22.02
N GLY A 27 -23.29 -22.13 -21.79
CA GLY A 27 -22.79 -21.78 -20.45
C GLY A 27 -23.87 -21.08 -19.60
N ILE A 28 -24.62 -20.17 -20.19
CA ILE A 28 -25.73 -19.46 -19.49
C ILE A 28 -26.90 -20.40 -19.22
N LEU A 29 -27.24 -21.32 -20.16
CA LEU A 29 -28.31 -22.32 -19.96
C LEU A 29 -27.88 -23.36 -18.92
N ALA A 30 -26.64 -23.85 -18.94
CA ALA A 30 -26.10 -24.79 -17.97
C ALA A 30 -26.02 -24.12 -16.58
N TRP A 31 -25.67 -22.85 -16.51
CA TRP A 31 -25.70 -22.05 -15.28
C TRP A 31 -27.12 -21.91 -14.74
N LYS A 32 -28.11 -21.55 -15.58
CA LYS A 32 -29.53 -21.49 -15.18
C LYS A 32 -30.09 -22.85 -14.73
N LEU A 33 -29.73 -23.95 -15.37
CA LEU A 33 -30.14 -25.29 -15.00
C LEU A 33 -29.52 -25.76 -13.66
N LEU A 34 -28.27 -25.36 -13.36
CA LEU A 34 -27.59 -25.65 -12.11
C LEU A 34 -28.20 -24.89 -10.92
N ILE A 35 -28.61 -23.65 -11.13
CA ILE A 35 -29.26 -22.84 -10.10
C ILE A 35 -30.68 -23.35 -9.79
N ASN A 36 -31.42 -23.79 -10.79
CA ASN A 36 -32.84 -24.20 -10.67
C ASN A 36 -33.05 -25.48 -9.84
N THR A 37 -31.98 -26.20 -9.49
CA THR A 37 -32.01 -27.42 -8.66
C THR A 37 -31.13 -27.35 -7.42
N ALA A 38 -30.47 -26.22 -7.20
CA ALA A 38 -29.52 -26.06 -6.10
C ALA A 38 -30.24 -26.15 -4.75
N THR A 39 -29.66 -26.92 -3.84
CA THR A 39 -30.06 -26.94 -2.43
C THR A 39 -29.64 -25.62 -1.74
N PRO A 40 -30.22 -25.28 -0.55
CA PRO A 40 -29.79 -24.11 0.20
C PRO A 40 -28.25 -24.06 0.41
N GLN A 41 -27.65 -25.20 0.74
CA GLN A 41 -26.21 -25.29 0.94
C GLN A 41 -25.41 -25.07 -0.35
N GLU A 42 -25.89 -25.59 -1.48
CA GLU A 42 -25.26 -25.35 -2.79
C GLU A 42 -25.38 -23.90 -3.21
N THR A 43 -26.49 -23.24 -2.88
CA THR A 43 -26.67 -21.79 -3.15
C THR A 43 -25.62 -20.97 -2.38
N VAL A 44 -25.39 -21.27 -1.10
CA VAL A 44 -24.32 -20.61 -0.30
C VAL A 44 -22.94 -20.88 -0.90
N LYS A 45 -22.61 -22.13 -1.24
CA LYS A 45 -21.32 -22.47 -1.89
C LYS A 45 -21.13 -21.72 -3.21
N ASN A 46 -22.19 -21.63 -4.03
CA ASN A 46 -22.12 -20.91 -5.31
C ASN A 46 -21.92 -19.41 -5.13
N TYR A 47 -22.55 -18.81 -4.10
CA TYR A 47 -22.35 -17.39 -3.78
C TYR A 47 -20.88 -17.10 -3.47
N PHE A 48 -20.27 -17.84 -2.55
CA PHE A 48 -18.86 -17.64 -2.18
C PHE A 48 -17.87 -18.02 -3.30
N ALA A 49 -18.23 -18.97 -4.17
CA ALA A 49 -17.46 -19.24 -5.38
C ALA A 49 -17.48 -18.07 -6.39
N LEU A 50 -18.46 -17.18 -6.33
CA LEU A 50 -18.47 -15.94 -7.10
C LEU A 50 -17.65 -14.85 -6.41
N VAL A 51 -17.69 -14.76 -5.07
CA VAL A 51 -16.80 -13.87 -4.29
C VAL A 51 -15.35 -14.15 -4.64
N GLU A 52 -14.92 -15.41 -4.56
CA GLU A 52 -13.54 -15.86 -4.88
C GLU A 52 -13.10 -15.46 -6.31
N LYS A 53 -14.04 -15.36 -7.25
CA LYS A 53 -13.78 -14.98 -8.63
C LYS A 53 -13.94 -13.49 -8.91
N GLY A 54 -14.30 -12.67 -7.91
CA GLY A 54 -14.59 -11.25 -8.10
C GLY A 54 -15.81 -11.00 -9.02
N GLN A 55 -16.78 -11.94 -9.09
CA GLN A 55 -17.95 -11.85 -9.97
C GLN A 55 -19.16 -11.30 -9.22
N TYR A 56 -19.01 -10.10 -8.66
CA TYR A 56 -20.01 -9.46 -7.80
C TYR A 56 -21.32 -9.14 -8.51
N ASP A 57 -21.28 -8.84 -9.82
CA ASP A 57 -22.45 -8.68 -10.68
C ASP A 57 -23.33 -9.93 -10.71
N LYS A 58 -22.73 -11.11 -10.77
CA LYS A 58 -23.46 -12.38 -10.77
C LYS A 58 -24.03 -12.75 -9.40
N MET A 59 -23.38 -12.30 -8.32
CA MET A 59 -23.89 -12.47 -6.97
C MET A 59 -25.21 -11.73 -6.78
N TYR A 60 -25.37 -10.53 -7.35
CA TYR A 60 -26.60 -9.75 -7.27
C TYR A 60 -27.81 -10.51 -7.85
N ALA A 61 -27.62 -11.28 -8.91
CA ALA A 61 -28.69 -12.11 -9.48
C ALA A 61 -29.16 -13.25 -8.56
N MET A 62 -28.38 -13.59 -7.52
CA MET A 62 -28.75 -14.60 -6.51
C MET A 62 -29.57 -14.03 -5.35
N LEU A 63 -29.72 -12.71 -5.26
CA LEU A 63 -30.45 -12.04 -4.18
C LEU A 63 -31.97 -12.20 -4.33
N SER A 64 -32.69 -12.17 -3.19
CA SER A 64 -34.14 -12.16 -3.14
C SER A 64 -34.72 -10.86 -3.74
N GLU A 65 -35.96 -10.90 -4.22
CA GLU A 65 -36.67 -9.74 -4.68
C GLU A 65 -36.72 -8.64 -3.61
N ARG A 66 -37.01 -9.04 -2.38
CA ARG A 66 -37.02 -8.15 -1.22
C ARG A 66 -35.69 -7.41 -1.03
N THR A 67 -34.56 -8.10 -1.15
CA THR A 67 -33.23 -7.45 -1.03
C THR A 67 -32.99 -6.48 -2.20
N ARG A 68 -33.36 -6.87 -3.42
CA ARG A 68 -33.17 -6.03 -4.60
C ARG A 68 -34.07 -4.78 -4.65
N GLU A 69 -35.15 -4.75 -3.84
CA GLU A 69 -35.95 -3.55 -3.63
C GLU A 69 -35.25 -2.52 -2.73
N THR A 70 -34.36 -2.97 -1.84
CA THR A 70 -33.68 -2.12 -0.83
C THR A 70 -32.25 -1.78 -1.18
N VAL A 71 -31.56 -2.63 -1.96
CA VAL A 71 -30.14 -2.45 -2.34
C VAL A 71 -30.03 -2.55 -3.86
N SER A 72 -29.52 -1.50 -4.51
CA SER A 72 -29.26 -1.51 -5.95
C SER A 72 -28.08 -2.41 -6.32
N GLU A 73 -28.06 -2.89 -7.58
CA GLU A 73 -26.94 -3.69 -8.11
C GLU A 73 -25.60 -2.96 -7.96
N LYS A 74 -25.58 -1.65 -8.20
CA LYS A 74 -24.38 -0.84 -8.08
C LYS A 74 -23.87 -0.79 -6.63
N GLU A 75 -24.74 -0.49 -5.67
CA GLU A 75 -24.37 -0.41 -4.25
C GLU A 75 -23.88 -1.76 -3.72
N PHE A 76 -24.57 -2.85 -4.06
CA PHE A 76 -24.17 -4.20 -3.69
C PHE A 76 -22.79 -4.55 -4.26
N THR A 77 -22.58 -4.32 -5.57
CA THR A 77 -21.35 -4.67 -6.27
C THR A 77 -20.17 -3.86 -5.72
N GLU A 78 -20.33 -2.52 -5.63
CA GLU A 78 -19.29 -1.64 -5.10
C GLU A 78 -18.94 -1.98 -3.64
N ARG A 79 -19.94 -2.29 -2.81
CA ARG A 79 -19.69 -2.62 -1.40
C ARG A 79 -18.90 -3.92 -1.25
N ASN A 80 -19.32 -4.99 -1.92
CA ASN A 80 -18.61 -6.27 -1.87
C ASN A 80 -17.19 -6.12 -2.46
N GLN A 81 -17.06 -5.51 -3.63
CA GLN A 81 -15.79 -5.29 -4.28
C GLN A 81 -14.83 -4.48 -3.39
N ASN A 82 -15.26 -3.33 -2.88
CA ASN A 82 -14.42 -2.47 -2.05
C ASN A 82 -13.96 -3.16 -0.77
N ILE A 83 -14.77 -4.06 -0.19
CA ILE A 83 -14.40 -4.79 1.02
C ILE A 83 -13.43 -5.92 0.68
N TYR A 84 -13.82 -6.88 -0.16
CA TYR A 84 -13.00 -8.06 -0.44
C TYR A 84 -11.68 -7.72 -1.15
N GLU A 85 -11.72 -6.83 -2.16
CA GLU A 85 -10.49 -6.39 -2.84
C GLU A 85 -9.66 -5.45 -1.95
N GLY A 86 -10.32 -4.59 -1.15
CA GLY A 86 -9.66 -3.67 -0.23
C GLY A 86 -8.80 -4.38 0.81
N ILE A 87 -9.30 -5.46 1.40
CA ILE A 87 -8.53 -6.28 2.36
C ILE A 87 -7.65 -7.35 1.70
N GLU A 88 -7.59 -7.38 0.36
CA GLU A 88 -6.88 -8.40 -0.43
C GLU A 88 -7.32 -9.84 -0.12
N ALA A 89 -8.62 -10.06 0.07
CA ALA A 89 -9.18 -11.37 0.41
C ALA A 89 -8.87 -12.42 -0.67
N LYS A 90 -8.32 -13.55 -0.24
CA LYS A 90 -7.93 -14.69 -1.10
C LYS A 90 -8.21 -16.00 -0.38
N ASP A 91 -8.22 -17.11 -1.14
CA ASP A 91 -8.40 -18.46 -0.58
C ASP A 91 -9.64 -18.58 0.30
N ILE A 92 -10.76 -17.98 -0.15
CA ILE A 92 -12.03 -17.97 0.58
C ILE A 92 -12.59 -19.39 0.62
N LYS A 93 -12.76 -19.94 1.81
CA LYS A 93 -13.25 -21.30 2.04
C LYS A 93 -14.45 -21.29 2.94
N ILE A 94 -15.45 -22.07 2.55
CA ILE A 94 -16.69 -22.25 3.31
C ILE A 94 -16.80 -23.69 3.79
N SER A 95 -17.04 -23.85 5.07
CA SER A 95 -17.39 -25.12 5.70
C SER A 95 -18.85 -25.12 6.11
N LEU A 96 -19.62 -26.10 5.64
CA LEU A 96 -21.06 -26.25 5.88
C LEU A 96 -21.33 -27.54 6.66
N SER A 97 -22.33 -27.51 7.55
CA SER A 97 -22.84 -28.74 8.15
C SER A 97 -23.69 -29.51 7.12
N GLU A 98 -23.13 -30.58 6.57
CA GLU A 98 -23.81 -31.43 5.56
C GLU A 98 -24.90 -32.36 6.16
N ARG A 99 -24.99 -32.40 7.49
CA ARG A 99 -25.87 -33.37 8.18
C ARG A 99 -27.36 -33.00 8.19
N GLU A 100 -27.68 -31.73 7.90
CA GLU A 100 -29.06 -31.26 7.89
C GLU A 100 -29.60 -31.12 6.46
N LYS A 101 -30.61 -31.87 6.10
CA LYS A 101 -31.40 -31.63 4.89
C LYS A 101 -32.32 -30.44 5.14
N LEU A 102 -31.80 -29.24 4.92
CA LEU A 102 -32.58 -28.01 5.07
C LEU A 102 -33.69 -27.95 4.02
N LYS A 103 -34.90 -27.70 4.47
CA LYS A 103 -36.10 -27.55 3.62
C LYS A 103 -36.96 -26.43 4.19
N GLY A 104 -37.71 -25.79 3.33
CA GLY A 104 -38.63 -24.72 3.72
C GLY A 104 -38.27 -23.39 3.05
N SER A 105 -39.00 -22.34 3.42
CA SER A 105 -38.78 -20.97 3.01
C SER A 105 -39.46 -20.04 4.02
N PRO A 106 -38.75 -19.15 4.71
CA PRO A 106 -37.28 -19.00 4.66
C PRO A 106 -36.53 -20.18 5.26
N VAL A 107 -35.26 -20.33 4.93
CA VAL A 107 -34.33 -21.31 5.50
C VAL A 107 -33.00 -20.65 5.79
N THR A 108 -32.41 -20.91 6.97
CA THR A 108 -31.13 -20.37 7.38
C THR A 108 -30.06 -21.45 7.27
N VAL A 109 -28.96 -21.13 6.59
CA VAL A 109 -27.78 -21.98 6.40
C VAL A 109 -26.66 -21.42 7.25
N LYS A 110 -26.15 -22.22 8.21
CA LYS A 110 -24.98 -21.88 9.01
C LYS A 110 -23.71 -22.36 8.32
N TYR A 111 -22.68 -21.55 8.37
CA TYR A 111 -21.38 -21.86 7.77
C TYR A 111 -20.24 -21.24 8.59
N SER A 112 -19.05 -21.82 8.45
CA SER A 112 -17.80 -21.19 8.86
C SER A 112 -17.07 -20.73 7.64
N GLU A 113 -16.55 -19.52 7.66
CA GLU A 113 -15.78 -18.91 6.58
C GLU A 113 -14.35 -18.66 7.02
N THR A 114 -13.39 -18.92 6.13
CA THR A 114 -11.99 -18.56 6.31
C THR A 114 -11.48 -17.89 5.06
N MET A 115 -10.63 -16.85 5.20
CA MET A 115 -9.99 -16.17 4.10
C MET A 115 -8.60 -15.66 4.50
N GLN A 116 -7.65 -15.64 3.57
CA GLN A 116 -6.39 -14.94 3.73
C GLN A 116 -6.60 -13.45 3.39
N THR A 117 -5.93 -12.56 4.10
CA THR A 117 -6.03 -11.11 3.88
C THR A 117 -4.66 -10.45 3.82
N SER A 118 -4.62 -9.14 3.60
CA SER A 118 -3.39 -8.33 3.68
C SER A 118 -2.75 -8.29 5.08
N ALA A 119 -3.48 -8.67 6.14
CA ALA A 119 -2.96 -8.79 7.50
C ALA A 119 -2.68 -10.26 7.87
N GLU A 120 -3.72 -10.99 8.23
CA GLU A 120 -3.68 -12.40 8.64
C GLU A 120 -4.92 -13.13 8.13
N GLU A 121 -5.01 -14.44 8.40
CA GLU A 121 -6.21 -15.21 8.15
C GLU A 121 -7.36 -14.73 9.04
N ILE A 122 -8.51 -14.45 8.43
CA ILE A 122 -9.77 -14.19 9.13
C ILE A 122 -10.60 -15.48 9.12
N SER A 123 -11.16 -15.84 10.26
CA SER A 123 -12.05 -17.00 10.41
C SER A 123 -13.21 -16.66 11.35
N PHE A 124 -14.43 -16.95 10.92
CA PHE A 124 -15.64 -16.72 11.70
C PHE A 124 -16.77 -17.66 11.31
N ASP A 125 -17.72 -17.82 12.22
CA ASP A 125 -19.00 -18.50 11.95
C ASP A 125 -20.04 -17.46 11.55
N ASN A 126 -20.87 -17.80 10.55
CA ASN A 126 -21.93 -16.94 10.08
C ASN A 126 -23.16 -17.73 9.62
N GLU A 127 -24.21 -17.02 9.27
CA GLU A 127 -25.42 -17.63 8.74
C GLU A 127 -26.01 -16.81 7.59
N MET A 128 -26.68 -17.50 6.66
CA MET A 128 -27.31 -16.90 5.50
C MET A 128 -28.75 -17.36 5.40
N THR A 129 -29.68 -16.41 5.35
CA THR A 129 -31.10 -16.70 5.18
C THR A 129 -31.45 -16.69 3.69
N LEU A 130 -32.14 -17.73 3.25
CA LEU A 130 -32.59 -17.89 1.86
C LEU A 130 -34.12 -18.04 1.80
N GLN A 131 -34.69 -17.46 0.78
CA GLN A 131 -36.08 -17.62 0.42
C GLN A 131 -36.24 -18.39 -0.89
N LYS A 132 -37.34 -19.10 -1.06
CA LYS A 132 -37.62 -19.82 -2.29
C LYS A 132 -38.53 -18.96 -3.18
N GLU A 133 -37.97 -18.47 -4.30
CA GLU A 133 -38.68 -17.69 -5.31
C GLU A 133 -38.62 -18.44 -6.64
N ASP A 134 -39.75 -18.65 -7.29
CA ASP A 134 -39.90 -19.36 -8.58
C ASP A 134 -39.20 -20.73 -8.64
N GLY A 135 -39.10 -21.41 -7.48
CA GLY A 135 -38.47 -22.71 -7.39
C GLY A 135 -36.98 -22.68 -7.02
N GLU A 136 -36.33 -21.52 -7.05
CA GLU A 136 -34.93 -21.27 -6.72
C GLU A 136 -34.77 -20.73 -5.29
N TYR A 137 -33.64 -21.04 -4.63
CA TYR A 137 -33.26 -20.37 -3.39
C TYR A 137 -32.54 -19.07 -3.67
N LYS A 138 -33.11 -17.97 -3.18
CA LYS A 138 -32.57 -16.60 -3.26
C LYS A 138 -32.12 -16.13 -1.88
N ILE A 139 -31.12 -15.26 -1.83
CA ILE A 139 -30.46 -14.83 -0.61
C ILE A 139 -31.10 -13.54 -0.10
N ASP A 140 -31.58 -13.55 1.14
CA ASP A 140 -31.90 -12.32 1.89
C ASP A 140 -30.60 -11.73 2.38
N TRP A 141 -30.02 -10.82 1.58
CA TRP A 141 -28.69 -10.28 1.83
C TRP A 141 -28.75 -8.97 2.62
N ASP A 142 -27.85 -8.84 3.56
CA ASP A 142 -27.39 -7.60 4.17
C ASP A 142 -25.87 -7.68 4.40
N SER A 143 -25.25 -6.60 4.89
CA SER A 143 -23.81 -6.54 5.07
C SER A 143 -23.24 -7.52 6.10
N THR A 144 -24.10 -8.08 6.98
CA THR A 144 -23.66 -9.10 7.96
C THR A 144 -23.23 -10.41 7.30
N ILE A 145 -23.62 -10.64 6.04
CA ILE A 145 -23.14 -11.80 5.26
C ILE A 145 -21.64 -11.68 4.95
N ILE A 146 -21.11 -10.45 4.81
CA ILE A 146 -19.66 -10.23 4.58
C ILE A 146 -18.91 -10.48 5.90
N PHE A 147 -19.33 -9.82 6.98
CA PHE A 147 -18.80 -10.04 8.35
C PHE A 147 -19.94 -9.94 9.36
N PRO A 148 -20.05 -10.83 10.37
CA PRO A 148 -21.21 -10.93 11.26
C PRO A 148 -21.62 -9.62 11.95
N ASN A 149 -20.67 -8.74 12.27
CA ASN A 149 -20.91 -7.47 12.95
C ASN A 149 -20.88 -6.25 12.02
N LEU A 150 -20.83 -6.46 10.70
CA LEU A 150 -20.82 -5.39 9.71
C LEU A 150 -22.25 -4.93 9.41
N GLN A 151 -22.68 -3.80 9.99
CA GLN A 151 -23.93 -3.15 9.63
C GLN A 151 -23.79 -2.39 8.30
N ASP A 152 -24.92 -2.06 7.64
CA ASP A 152 -24.90 -1.38 6.33
C ASP A 152 -24.23 -0.01 6.37
N SER A 153 -24.35 0.72 7.51
CA SER A 153 -23.69 2.00 7.71
C SER A 153 -22.21 1.91 8.13
N TYR A 154 -21.74 0.74 8.55
CA TYR A 154 -20.36 0.53 8.99
C TYR A 154 -19.41 0.31 7.81
N LYS A 155 -18.12 0.52 8.06
CA LYS A 155 -17.06 0.39 7.05
C LYS A 155 -16.01 -0.60 7.51
N VAL A 156 -15.48 -1.37 6.58
CA VAL A 156 -14.23 -2.10 6.78
C VAL A 156 -13.08 -1.15 6.42
N GLN A 157 -12.11 -1.02 7.31
CA GLN A 157 -10.97 -0.12 7.16
C GLN A 157 -9.67 -0.87 7.44
N ILE A 158 -8.62 -0.48 6.71
CA ILE A 158 -7.25 -0.91 6.98
C ILE A 158 -6.53 0.24 7.68
N GLN A 159 -5.92 -0.08 8.81
CA GLN A 159 -5.06 0.81 9.57
C GLN A 159 -3.63 0.28 9.48
N THR A 160 -2.70 1.14 9.10
CA THR A 160 -1.27 0.81 9.06
C THR A 160 -0.60 1.33 10.32
N GLU A 161 0.15 0.48 10.99
CA GLU A 161 1.02 0.82 12.11
C GLU A 161 2.46 0.86 11.59
N SER A 162 3.05 2.06 11.52
CA SER A 162 4.40 2.23 10.99
C SER A 162 5.44 1.59 11.89
N ALA A 163 6.38 0.87 11.28
CA ALA A 163 7.54 0.30 11.93
C ALA A 163 8.81 1.13 11.65
N ASP A 164 9.75 1.11 12.58
CA ASP A 164 11.01 1.82 12.46
C ASP A 164 12.07 1.00 11.75
N ARG A 165 12.76 1.62 10.77
CA ARG A 165 13.94 1.05 10.14
C ARG A 165 15.09 0.96 11.16
N GLY A 166 15.80 -0.18 11.21
CA GLY A 166 16.91 -0.43 12.10
C GLY A 166 18.02 0.63 11.97
N THR A 167 18.72 0.90 13.05
CA THR A 167 19.82 1.89 13.14
C THR A 167 21.16 1.26 12.80
N ILE A 168 22.00 1.98 12.08
CA ILE A 168 23.40 1.59 11.85
C ILE A 168 24.28 2.34 12.85
N TYR A 169 24.96 1.59 13.71
CA TYR A 169 25.89 2.11 14.71
C TYR A 169 27.33 1.85 14.32
N ASP A 170 28.21 2.73 14.74
CA ASP A 170 29.62 2.48 14.77
C ASP A 170 30.01 1.46 15.87
N ARG A 171 31.29 1.13 16.00
CA ARG A 171 31.80 0.22 17.05
C ARG A 171 31.53 0.69 18.47
N ASN A 172 31.42 2.00 18.70
CA ASN A 172 31.26 2.65 20.00
C ASN A 172 29.79 2.94 20.34
N GLY A 173 28.83 2.65 19.42
CA GLY A 173 27.41 2.93 19.59
C GLY A 173 27.01 4.33 19.10
N VAL A 174 27.86 5.00 18.33
CA VAL A 174 27.52 6.27 17.67
C VAL A 174 26.67 5.98 16.45
N VAL A 175 25.58 6.72 16.26
CA VAL A 175 24.69 6.57 15.11
C VAL A 175 25.38 7.03 13.83
N LEU A 176 25.46 6.13 12.82
CA LEU A 176 25.92 6.43 11.48
C LEU A 176 24.74 6.70 10.53
N ALA A 177 23.65 5.96 10.69
CA ALA A 177 22.37 6.16 10.02
C ALA A 177 21.23 5.71 10.94
N GLY A 178 20.21 6.52 11.13
CA GLY A 178 19.11 6.19 12.04
C GLY A 178 17.90 7.10 11.81
N ASN A 179 16.78 6.80 12.46
CA ASN A 179 15.62 7.67 12.47
C ASN A 179 15.88 8.89 13.37
N GLY A 180 15.49 10.06 12.93
CA GLY A 180 15.69 11.30 13.67
C GLY A 180 14.77 12.41 13.24
N THR A 181 14.76 13.49 14.02
CA THR A 181 13.97 14.67 13.70
C THR A 181 14.71 15.54 12.69
N VAL A 182 14.04 15.84 11.58
CA VAL A 182 14.48 16.78 10.54
C VAL A 182 13.52 17.94 10.47
N LEU A 183 13.89 19.01 9.77
CA LEU A 183 12.99 20.10 9.45
C LEU A 183 12.44 19.93 8.04
N GLU A 184 11.14 19.83 7.93
CA GLU A 184 10.44 19.91 6.66
C GLU A 184 10.18 21.38 6.32
N VAL A 185 10.89 21.86 5.33
CA VAL A 185 10.77 23.23 4.82
C VAL A 185 9.65 23.26 3.79
N GLY A 186 8.65 24.08 4.01
CA GLY A 186 7.52 24.26 3.09
C GLY A 186 7.06 25.69 2.96
N LEU A 187 6.14 25.91 2.04
CA LEU A 187 5.51 27.19 1.76
C LEU A 187 4.01 27.16 2.06
N VAL A 188 3.50 28.30 2.53
CA VAL A 188 2.05 28.55 2.68
C VAL A 188 1.67 29.65 1.69
N PRO A 189 0.93 29.33 0.59
CA PRO A 189 0.68 30.27 -0.51
C PRO A 189 0.08 31.61 -0.07
N GLY A 190 -0.90 31.61 0.83
CA GLY A 190 -1.53 32.82 1.33
C GLY A 190 -0.65 33.73 2.19
N LYS A 191 0.54 33.24 2.62
CA LYS A 191 1.51 34.03 3.41
C LYS A 191 2.67 34.56 2.57
N MET A 192 2.70 34.30 1.25
CA MET A 192 3.80 34.70 0.37
C MET A 192 3.72 36.14 -0.14
N GLY A 193 2.56 36.80 0.00
CA GLY A 193 2.32 38.17 -0.47
C GLY A 193 1.81 38.22 -1.92
N ASP A 194 2.09 39.31 -2.62
CA ASP A 194 1.70 39.51 -4.01
C ASP A 194 2.58 38.67 -4.99
N ASP A 195 2.26 38.71 -6.28
CA ASP A 195 2.96 37.88 -7.29
C ASP A 195 4.45 38.19 -7.38
N ALA A 196 4.86 39.43 -7.14
CA ALA A 196 6.27 39.82 -7.15
C ALA A 196 6.99 39.24 -5.91
N ALA A 197 6.37 39.32 -4.74
CA ALA A 197 6.88 38.74 -3.50
C ALA A 197 6.95 37.22 -3.60
N LYS A 198 5.93 36.56 -4.19
CA LYS A 198 5.92 35.11 -4.44
C LYS A 198 7.10 34.69 -5.32
N ALA A 199 7.33 35.37 -6.43
CA ALA A 199 8.44 35.03 -7.34
C ALA A 199 9.81 35.19 -6.64
N GLU A 200 10.01 36.23 -5.84
CA GLU A 200 11.26 36.43 -5.10
C GLU A 200 11.44 35.38 -3.99
N ALA A 201 10.35 35.02 -3.28
CA ALA A 201 10.36 33.96 -2.27
C ALA A 201 10.76 32.59 -2.87
N ILE A 202 10.15 32.22 -4.00
CA ILE A 202 10.48 30.99 -4.72
C ILE A 202 11.95 30.97 -5.12
N LYS A 203 12.45 32.06 -5.71
CA LYS A 203 13.84 32.16 -6.14
C LYS A 203 14.83 32.02 -4.97
N LYS A 204 14.60 32.73 -3.86
CA LYS A 204 15.44 32.63 -2.65
C LYS A 204 15.41 31.22 -2.06
N LEU A 205 14.23 30.66 -1.93
CA LEU A 205 14.06 29.31 -1.37
C LEU A 205 14.75 28.27 -2.25
N ALA A 206 14.61 28.37 -3.59
CA ALA A 206 15.27 27.49 -4.56
C ALA A 206 16.79 27.49 -4.39
N GLN A 207 17.40 28.67 -4.23
CA GLN A 207 18.83 28.81 -4.01
C GLN A 207 19.28 28.23 -2.66
N MET A 208 18.54 28.52 -1.57
CA MET A 208 18.90 28.06 -0.23
C MET A 208 18.75 26.55 -0.03
N LEU A 209 17.78 25.95 -0.73
CA LEU A 209 17.50 24.52 -0.64
C LEU A 209 18.15 23.71 -1.77
N GLU A 210 18.80 24.34 -2.74
CA GLU A 210 19.38 23.68 -3.93
C GLU A 210 18.32 22.82 -4.64
N VAL A 211 17.17 23.43 -4.95
CA VAL A 211 16.08 22.85 -5.74
C VAL A 211 15.76 23.79 -6.90
N SER A 212 15.13 23.29 -7.96
CA SER A 212 14.72 24.15 -9.07
C SER A 212 13.48 24.99 -8.71
N GLU A 213 13.41 26.20 -9.23
CA GLU A 213 12.21 27.05 -9.09
C GLU A 213 10.97 26.36 -9.69
N GLU A 214 11.15 25.63 -10.80
CA GLU A 214 10.09 24.86 -11.45
C GLU A 214 9.50 23.78 -10.52
N ALA A 215 10.35 23.07 -9.76
CA ALA A 215 9.88 22.07 -8.80
C ALA A 215 9.01 22.71 -7.72
N ILE A 216 9.40 23.89 -7.21
CA ILE A 216 8.60 24.64 -6.22
C ILE A 216 7.29 25.11 -6.84
N GLN A 217 7.32 25.65 -8.07
CA GLN A 217 6.11 26.11 -8.77
C GLN A 217 5.14 24.96 -9.03
N ASN A 218 5.64 23.80 -9.45
CA ASN A 218 4.82 22.60 -9.66
C ASN A 218 4.16 22.12 -8.37
N ALA A 219 4.90 22.14 -7.25
CA ALA A 219 4.33 21.79 -5.95
C ALA A 219 3.21 22.74 -5.52
N LEU A 220 3.42 24.06 -5.68
CA LEU A 220 2.42 25.08 -5.38
C LEU A 220 1.21 25.06 -6.33
N GLY A 221 1.39 24.60 -7.57
CA GLY A 221 0.34 24.50 -8.60
C GLY A 221 -0.52 23.25 -8.53
N ALA A 222 -0.30 22.36 -7.58
CA ALA A 222 -1.09 21.14 -7.44
C ALA A 222 -2.56 21.46 -7.11
N SER A 223 -3.50 20.73 -7.72
CA SER A 223 -4.95 21.03 -7.67
C SER A 223 -5.58 21.02 -6.29
N TYR A 224 -4.94 20.39 -5.31
CA TYR A 224 -5.39 20.31 -3.92
C TYR A 224 -4.83 21.43 -3.02
N VAL A 225 -3.88 22.23 -3.53
CA VAL A 225 -3.23 23.32 -2.76
C VAL A 225 -4.20 24.50 -2.62
N GLN A 226 -4.38 24.96 -1.40
CA GLN A 226 -5.16 26.14 -1.03
C GLN A 226 -4.26 27.20 -0.38
N ASP A 227 -4.77 28.39 -0.15
CA ASP A 227 -3.99 29.51 0.43
C ASP A 227 -3.39 29.21 1.81
N ASP A 228 -4.05 28.38 2.62
CA ASP A 228 -3.62 27.98 3.95
C ASP A 228 -2.87 26.63 3.98
N SER A 229 -2.74 25.96 2.83
CA SER A 229 -2.05 24.68 2.74
C SER A 229 -0.57 24.84 3.03
N PHE A 230 -0.02 23.95 3.87
CA PHE A 230 1.43 23.76 3.96
C PHE A 230 1.90 22.89 2.79
N VAL A 231 2.70 23.46 1.90
CA VAL A 231 3.26 22.75 0.73
C VAL A 231 4.72 22.38 1.01
N PRO A 232 5.03 21.11 1.31
CA PRO A 232 6.39 20.67 1.60
C PRO A 232 7.28 20.76 0.35
N ILE A 233 8.51 21.28 0.53
CA ILE A 233 9.49 21.45 -0.56
C ILE A 233 10.70 20.55 -0.38
N LYS A 234 11.34 20.60 0.80
CA LYS A 234 12.54 19.80 1.09
C LYS A 234 12.71 19.59 2.59
N LYS A 235 13.17 18.41 2.97
CA LYS A 235 13.62 18.12 4.33
C LYS A 235 15.10 18.48 4.47
N ILE A 236 15.47 19.09 5.59
CA ILE A 236 16.84 19.46 5.92
C ILE A 236 17.20 18.98 7.33
N ALA A 237 18.49 18.80 7.61
CA ALA A 237 18.94 18.49 8.97
C ALA A 237 18.56 19.63 9.93
N LYS A 238 18.07 19.27 11.12
CA LYS A 238 17.77 20.19 12.21
C LYS A 238 19.04 20.58 12.96
N GLY A 239 19.10 21.82 13.50
CA GLY A 239 20.18 22.28 14.38
C GLY A 239 21.15 23.26 13.72
N ASN A 240 20.89 23.70 12.51
CA ASN A 240 21.59 24.84 11.91
C ASN A 240 20.75 26.12 12.09
N GLU A 241 20.84 26.72 13.31
CA GLU A 241 20.05 27.88 13.71
C GLU A 241 20.19 29.06 12.75
N GLU A 242 21.37 29.28 12.16
CA GLU A 242 21.58 30.36 11.20
C GLU A 242 20.79 30.12 9.91
N LYS A 243 20.88 28.91 9.33
CA LYS A 243 20.12 28.55 8.12
C LYS A 243 18.62 28.55 8.38
N GLU A 244 18.18 28.05 9.53
CA GLU A 244 16.79 28.03 9.94
C GLU A 244 16.23 29.47 10.09
N ALA A 245 16.99 30.37 10.75
CA ALA A 245 16.61 31.77 10.86
C ALA A 245 16.55 32.46 9.48
N GLN A 246 17.50 32.20 8.59
CA GLN A 246 17.51 32.75 7.23
C GLN A 246 16.28 32.28 6.43
N LEU A 247 15.94 31.00 6.49
CA LEU A 247 14.75 30.42 5.82
C LEU A 247 13.46 31.10 6.30
N LEU A 248 13.31 31.36 7.60
CA LEU A 248 12.14 32.01 8.17
C LEU A 248 12.00 33.49 7.79
N THR A 249 13.04 34.12 7.21
CA THR A 249 12.92 35.48 6.64
C THR A 249 12.18 35.53 5.30
N ILE A 250 12.04 34.37 4.62
CA ILE A 250 11.38 34.28 3.33
C ILE A 250 9.86 34.25 3.53
N PRO A 251 9.08 35.14 2.91
CA PRO A 251 7.63 35.16 3.06
C PRO A 251 6.99 33.82 2.68
N GLY A 252 6.10 33.35 3.54
CA GLY A 252 5.39 32.08 3.34
C GLY A 252 6.14 30.83 3.76
N VAL A 253 7.43 30.90 4.09
CA VAL A 253 8.18 29.74 4.58
C VAL A 253 7.74 29.36 5.97
N MET A 254 7.52 28.06 6.17
CA MET A 254 7.32 27.41 7.47
C MET A 254 8.26 26.22 7.61
N LEU A 255 8.69 25.97 8.85
CA LEU A 255 9.52 24.84 9.24
C LEU A 255 8.71 23.96 10.19
N ASN A 256 8.49 22.71 9.83
CA ASN A 256 7.82 21.73 10.68
C ASN A 256 8.78 20.62 11.07
N ASP A 257 8.72 20.18 12.32
CA ASP A 257 9.43 18.96 12.72
C ASP A 257 8.82 17.75 12.00
N SER A 258 9.68 16.92 11.42
CA SER A 258 9.29 15.69 10.73
C SER A 258 10.28 14.58 11.10
N GLN A 259 9.82 13.34 11.09
CA GLN A 259 10.71 12.18 11.25
C GLN A 259 11.26 11.77 9.89
N ASP A 260 12.55 11.47 9.82
CA ASP A 260 13.18 10.94 8.61
C ASP A 260 14.46 10.17 8.94
N ARG A 261 15.04 9.51 7.94
CA ARG A 261 16.36 8.90 8.05
C ARG A 261 17.43 9.98 8.08
N VAL A 262 18.27 9.97 9.12
CA VAL A 262 19.36 10.94 9.30
C VAL A 262 20.73 10.26 9.25
N TYR A 263 21.72 10.98 8.74
CA TYR A 263 23.10 10.55 8.56
C TYR A 263 24.02 11.56 9.22
N PRO A 264 24.31 11.43 10.53
CA PRO A 264 24.98 12.47 11.32
C PRO A 264 26.37 12.87 10.82
N LEU A 265 27.09 11.95 10.17
CA LEU A 265 28.43 12.24 9.61
C LEU A 265 28.36 12.91 8.23
N GLY A 266 27.16 13.01 7.61
CA GLY A 266 26.98 13.65 6.31
C GLY A 266 27.96 13.15 5.25
N ALA A 267 28.65 14.08 4.57
CA ALA A 267 29.60 13.75 3.51
C ALA A 267 30.76 12.87 3.97
N ALA A 268 31.15 12.94 5.25
CA ALA A 268 32.26 12.16 5.77
C ALA A 268 32.01 10.63 5.75
N ALA A 269 30.74 10.19 5.69
CA ALA A 269 30.39 8.79 5.60
C ALA A 269 29.37 8.49 4.48
N GLY A 270 29.03 9.44 3.63
CA GLY A 270 27.94 9.32 2.67
C GLY A 270 28.04 8.11 1.75
N HIS A 271 29.21 7.80 1.20
CA HIS A 271 29.39 6.63 0.35
C HIS A 271 29.50 5.31 1.16
N LEU A 272 29.92 5.39 2.44
CA LEU A 272 29.97 4.26 3.34
C LEU A 272 28.56 3.86 3.81
N THR A 273 27.81 4.81 4.35
CA THR A 273 26.44 4.55 4.83
C THR A 273 25.49 4.35 3.67
N GLY A 274 25.68 5.06 2.56
CA GLY A 274 24.71 5.14 1.50
C GLY A 274 23.49 5.97 1.90
N TYR A 275 22.36 5.67 1.28
CA TYR A 275 21.09 6.37 1.54
C TYR A 275 19.90 5.46 1.26
N VAL A 276 18.75 5.84 1.78
CA VAL A 276 17.46 5.24 1.47
C VAL A 276 16.65 6.11 0.51
N GLN A 277 15.77 5.49 -0.26
CA GLN A 277 14.86 6.17 -1.16
C GLN A 277 13.53 5.41 -1.21
N ALA A 278 12.43 6.11 -1.49
CA ALA A 278 11.15 5.48 -1.77
C ALA A 278 11.27 4.46 -2.90
N VAL A 279 10.56 3.35 -2.77
CA VAL A 279 10.48 2.33 -3.83
C VAL A 279 9.81 2.90 -5.08
N THR A 280 10.29 2.50 -6.24
CA THR A 280 9.69 2.83 -7.53
C THR A 280 8.74 1.73 -7.97
N ALA A 281 7.90 1.96 -8.98
CA ALA A 281 7.07 0.92 -9.59
C ALA A 281 7.91 -0.26 -10.10
N GLU A 282 9.10 0.04 -10.68
CA GLU A 282 10.05 -1.00 -11.14
C GLU A 282 10.62 -1.83 -9.97
N ASP A 283 10.86 -1.18 -8.80
CA ASP A 283 11.29 -1.90 -7.61
C ASP A 283 10.20 -2.84 -7.12
N LEU A 284 8.94 -2.41 -7.10
CA LEU A 284 7.82 -3.24 -6.68
C LEU A 284 7.66 -4.49 -7.56
N GLU A 285 7.83 -4.35 -8.88
CA GLU A 285 7.84 -5.49 -9.80
C GLU A 285 8.97 -6.48 -9.50
N LYS A 286 10.19 -5.98 -9.22
CA LYS A 286 11.37 -6.83 -8.91
C LYS A 286 11.33 -7.45 -7.52
N LEU A 287 10.64 -6.81 -6.59
CA LEU A 287 10.54 -7.20 -5.18
C LEU A 287 9.18 -7.80 -4.85
N GLU A 288 8.44 -8.26 -5.86
CA GLU A 288 7.17 -8.95 -5.69
C GLU A 288 7.30 -10.05 -4.62
N ASN A 289 6.34 -10.14 -3.73
CA ASN A 289 6.30 -11.07 -2.60
C ASN A 289 7.39 -10.88 -1.53
N LYS A 290 8.12 -9.76 -1.54
CA LYS A 290 9.07 -9.41 -0.48
C LYS A 290 8.51 -8.43 0.57
N GLY A 291 7.22 -8.10 0.52
CA GLY A 291 6.53 -7.25 1.49
C GLY A 291 6.89 -5.76 1.38
N TYR A 292 7.23 -5.28 0.18
CA TYR A 292 7.34 -3.85 -0.11
C TYR A 292 6.01 -3.31 -0.63
N HIS A 293 5.68 -2.08 -0.23
CA HIS A 293 4.50 -1.33 -0.64
C HIS A 293 4.91 0.02 -1.24
N ALA A 294 4.00 0.71 -1.89
CA ALA A 294 4.29 1.98 -2.57
C ALA A 294 4.94 3.05 -1.68
N ASN A 295 4.68 3.01 -0.36
CA ASN A 295 5.25 3.95 0.60
C ASN A 295 6.53 3.43 1.29
N SER A 296 6.99 2.23 0.97
CA SER A 296 8.20 1.66 1.55
C SER A 296 9.44 2.43 1.08
N VAL A 297 10.50 2.39 1.90
CA VAL A 297 11.84 2.86 1.53
C VAL A 297 12.81 1.70 1.42
N ILE A 298 13.81 1.83 0.54
CA ILE A 298 14.82 0.81 0.31
C ILE A 298 16.22 1.43 0.29
N GLY A 299 17.20 0.74 0.83
CA GLY A 299 18.61 1.12 0.75
C GLY A 299 19.14 1.05 -0.69
N ARG A 300 19.68 2.16 -1.19
CA ARG A 300 20.17 2.27 -2.59
C ARG A 300 21.65 2.04 -2.75
N SER A 301 22.42 2.24 -1.71
CA SER A 301 23.87 2.07 -1.75
C SER A 301 24.45 1.86 -0.35
N GLY A 302 25.74 1.57 -0.27
CA GLY A 302 26.49 1.47 0.97
C GLY A 302 25.94 0.44 1.96
N LEU A 303 26.07 0.73 3.25
CA LEU A 303 25.58 -0.12 4.34
C LEU A 303 24.05 -0.24 4.33
N GLU A 304 23.34 0.83 3.96
CA GLU A 304 21.87 0.80 3.83
C GLU A 304 21.40 -0.29 2.85
N GLN A 305 22.10 -0.45 1.73
CA GLN A 305 21.79 -1.49 0.74
C GLN A 305 22.31 -2.86 1.16
N ALA A 306 23.52 -2.91 1.71
CA ALA A 306 24.17 -4.17 2.07
C ALA A 306 23.45 -4.90 3.21
N TYR A 307 22.80 -4.16 4.11
CA TYR A 307 22.08 -4.69 5.26
C TYR A 307 20.56 -4.44 5.16
N GLU A 308 20.04 -4.33 3.92
CA GLU A 308 18.60 -4.06 3.70
C GLU A 308 17.70 -5.10 4.38
N GLU A 309 18.08 -6.38 4.37
CA GLU A 309 17.27 -7.46 4.95
C GLU A 309 17.16 -7.34 6.47
N GLU A 310 18.22 -6.87 7.13
CA GLU A 310 18.23 -6.63 8.58
C GLU A 310 17.56 -5.32 8.96
N LEU A 311 17.86 -4.25 8.20
CA LEU A 311 17.43 -2.89 8.54
C LEU A 311 15.96 -2.64 8.21
N ARG A 312 15.39 -3.37 7.25
CA ARG A 312 14.04 -3.13 6.75
C ARG A 312 12.99 -3.38 7.83
N PRO A 313 12.08 -2.40 8.06
CA PRO A 313 10.91 -2.60 8.90
C PRO A 313 9.83 -3.38 8.13
N VAL A 314 8.89 -3.95 8.87
CA VAL A 314 7.63 -4.48 8.35
C VAL A 314 6.50 -3.76 9.07
N ASP A 315 5.77 -2.93 8.35
CA ASP A 315 4.64 -2.21 8.91
C ASP A 315 3.55 -3.18 9.37
N GLY A 316 2.92 -2.85 10.47
CA GLY A 316 1.76 -3.58 10.97
C GLY A 316 0.51 -3.22 10.18
N THR A 317 -0.39 -4.18 10.05
CA THR A 317 -1.67 -4.01 9.37
C THR A 317 -2.80 -4.47 10.27
N ARG A 318 -3.81 -3.63 10.46
CA ARG A 318 -5.01 -3.95 11.21
C ARG A 318 -6.23 -3.76 10.32
N ILE A 319 -7.06 -4.79 10.20
CA ILE A 319 -8.34 -4.73 9.51
C ILE A 319 -9.42 -4.62 10.56
N ILE A 320 -10.25 -3.58 10.50
CA ILE A 320 -11.30 -3.30 11.47
C ILE A 320 -12.65 -3.08 10.82
N ILE A 321 -13.71 -3.33 11.57
CA ILE A 321 -15.03 -2.76 11.33
C ILE A 321 -15.10 -1.46 12.13
N ALA A 322 -15.42 -0.34 11.48
CA ALA A 322 -15.61 0.96 12.11
C ALA A 322 -17.04 1.45 11.92
N ASP A 323 -17.59 2.16 12.93
CA ASP A 323 -18.88 2.84 12.83
C ASP A 323 -18.81 4.10 11.95
N GLU A 324 -19.94 4.80 11.81
CA GLU A 324 -20.05 6.04 11.03
C GLU A 324 -19.16 7.18 11.56
N THR A 325 -18.80 7.14 12.84
CA THR A 325 -17.95 8.13 13.49
C THR A 325 -16.46 7.76 13.47
N GLY A 326 -16.13 6.56 12.96
CA GLY A 326 -14.76 6.05 12.86
C GLY A 326 -14.28 5.28 14.10
N ASN A 327 -15.15 4.99 15.06
CA ASN A 327 -14.78 4.15 16.20
C ASN A 327 -14.69 2.69 15.79
N THR A 328 -13.67 2.00 16.27
CA THR A 328 -13.50 0.56 16.06
C THR A 328 -14.58 -0.21 16.80
N ILE A 329 -15.38 -0.97 16.05
CA ILE A 329 -16.38 -1.92 16.57
C ILE A 329 -15.74 -3.27 16.80
N GLU A 330 -14.94 -3.73 15.84
CA GLU A 330 -14.26 -5.02 15.88
C GLU A 330 -12.93 -4.97 15.14
N THR A 331 -11.95 -5.72 15.62
CA THR A 331 -10.72 -6.01 14.88
C THR A 331 -10.84 -7.40 14.26
N LEU A 332 -10.89 -7.46 12.93
CA LEU A 332 -11.03 -8.70 12.16
C LEU A 332 -9.71 -9.45 12.02
N ALA A 333 -8.62 -8.72 11.78
CA ALA A 333 -7.27 -9.25 11.68
C ALA A 333 -6.24 -8.22 12.14
N TYR A 334 -5.10 -8.68 12.67
CA TYR A 334 -4.03 -7.81 13.11
C TYR A 334 -2.67 -8.49 12.97
N GLN A 335 -1.86 -7.95 12.08
CA GLN A 335 -0.42 -8.24 11.97
C GLN A 335 0.35 -7.12 12.67
N PRO A 336 1.09 -7.39 13.74
CA PRO A 336 1.84 -6.35 14.46
C PRO A 336 3.01 -5.82 13.63
N ALA A 337 3.32 -4.53 13.82
CA ALA A 337 4.50 -3.90 13.26
C ALA A 337 5.79 -4.57 13.77
N GLN A 338 6.78 -4.72 12.90
CA GLN A 338 8.08 -5.28 13.25
C GLN A 338 9.17 -4.29 12.85
N ASN A 339 9.86 -3.72 13.84
CA ASN A 339 10.99 -2.84 13.58
C ASN A 339 12.15 -3.62 12.94
N GLY A 340 12.89 -2.93 12.06
CA GLY A 340 14.14 -3.44 11.53
C GLY A 340 15.16 -3.67 12.65
N LYS A 341 16.12 -4.55 12.40
CA LYS A 341 17.19 -4.86 13.36
C LYS A 341 18.31 -3.85 13.24
N ASP A 342 18.85 -3.44 14.37
CA ASP A 342 20.03 -2.59 14.40
C ASP A 342 21.28 -3.34 13.94
N VAL A 343 22.14 -2.64 13.21
CA VAL A 343 23.41 -3.16 12.69
C VAL A 343 24.55 -2.39 13.35
N ARG A 344 25.54 -3.10 13.89
CA ARG A 344 26.76 -2.50 14.41
C ARG A 344 27.94 -2.90 13.54
N VAL A 345 28.68 -1.89 13.05
CA VAL A 345 29.87 -2.09 12.20
C VAL A 345 31.16 -1.80 12.96
N THR A 346 32.31 -2.17 12.38
CA THR A 346 33.63 -1.97 13.00
C THR A 346 34.18 -0.56 12.79
N ILE A 347 33.51 0.27 12.02
CA ILE A 347 33.86 1.68 11.78
C ILE A 347 33.88 2.43 13.11
N ASP A 348 34.83 3.34 13.23
CA ASP A 348 34.95 4.32 14.32
C ASP A 348 34.57 5.70 13.75
N ALA A 349 33.48 6.27 14.23
CA ALA A 349 32.94 7.53 13.70
C ALA A 349 33.93 8.72 13.83
N GLU A 350 34.71 8.74 14.91
CA GLU A 350 35.70 9.80 15.13
C GLU A 350 36.87 9.66 14.16
N VAL A 351 37.40 8.44 13.98
CA VAL A 351 38.45 8.14 13.00
C VAL A 351 37.99 8.44 11.59
N GLN A 352 36.75 8.03 11.23
CA GLN A 352 36.11 8.30 9.93
C GLN A 352 36.07 9.81 9.65
N LYS A 353 35.51 10.58 10.61
CA LYS A 353 35.38 12.03 10.48
C LYS A 353 36.74 12.72 10.41
N THR A 354 37.67 12.35 11.29
CA THR A 354 39.04 12.93 11.30
C THR A 354 39.76 12.67 9.99
N ALA A 355 39.68 11.45 9.46
CA ALA A 355 40.29 11.12 8.17
C ALA A 355 39.65 11.94 7.02
N TYR A 356 38.34 12.07 7.01
CA TYR A 356 37.64 12.89 6.01
C TYR A 356 38.06 14.35 6.08
N ASP A 357 38.08 14.96 7.26
CA ASP A 357 38.43 16.36 7.45
C ASP A 357 39.87 16.67 6.98
N GLN A 358 40.80 15.71 7.07
CA GLN A 358 42.16 15.86 6.52
C GLN A 358 42.24 15.82 4.99
N PHE A 359 41.32 15.10 4.35
CA PHE A 359 41.23 14.97 2.87
C PHE A 359 40.25 15.93 2.22
N ALA A 360 39.47 16.69 2.99
CA ALA A 360 38.32 17.47 2.48
C ALA A 360 38.64 18.46 1.34
N GLN A 361 39.90 18.81 1.15
CA GLN A 361 40.37 19.74 0.09
C GLN A 361 40.99 18.99 -1.10
N ASP A 362 41.26 17.71 -0.98
CA ASP A 362 41.94 16.91 -1.99
C ASP A 362 41.10 15.70 -2.40
N PRO A 363 40.99 15.40 -3.71
CA PRO A 363 40.36 14.14 -4.15
C PRO A 363 41.21 12.95 -3.69
N GLY A 364 40.57 12.02 -3.03
CA GLY A 364 41.32 10.85 -2.52
C GLY A 364 40.46 9.82 -1.82
N THR A 365 41.12 8.71 -1.49
CA THR A 365 40.51 7.64 -0.68
C THR A 365 41.46 7.22 0.42
N ALA A 366 40.93 6.92 1.60
CA ALA A 366 41.68 6.36 2.72
C ALA A 366 40.92 5.20 3.35
N ALA A 367 41.68 4.15 3.74
CA ALA A 367 41.17 3.05 4.52
C ALA A 367 42.05 2.85 5.74
N ALA A 368 41.47 2.84 6.95
CA ALA A 368 42.13 2.52 8.17
C ALA A 368 41.71 1.14 8.65
N MET A 369 42.68 0.28 8.94
CA MET A 369 42.44 -1.09 9.41
C MET A 369 43.24 -1.41 10.66
N ASN A 370 42.66 -2.21 11.55
CA ASN A 370 43.39 -2.83 12.63
C ASN A 370 44.21 -4.01 12.08
N PRO A 371 45.56 -3.95 12.09
CA PRO A 371 46.40 -4.99 11.47
C PRO A 371 46.35 -6.33 12.20
N LYS A 372 45.88 -6.38 13.45
CA LYS A 372 45.79 -7.60 14.24
C LYS A 372 44.44 -8.32 14.04
N THR A 373 43.36 -7.59 13.89
CA THR A 373 41.98 -8.15 13.79
C THR A 373 41.42 -8.14 12.38
N GLY A 374 41.97 -7.29 11.49
CA GLY A 374 41.43 -7.05 10.17
C GLY A 374 40.19 -6.14 10.15
N GLU A 375 39.76 -5.61 11.29
CA GLU A 375 38.64 -4.70 11.38
C GLU A 375 38.91 -3.40 10.62
N VAL A 376 37.93 -2.98 9.81
CA VAL A 376 37.99 -1.68 9.12
C VAL A 376 37.46 -0.61 10.06
N LEU A 377 38.29 0.37 10.37
CA LEU A 377 37.98 1.47 11.30
C LEU A 377 37.50 2.73 10.56
N ALA A 378 37.94 2.96 9.34
CA ALA A 378 37.47 4.04 8.50
C ALA A 378 37.59 3.70 7.00
N LEU A 379 36.65 4.19 6.23
CA LEU A 379 36.65 4.17 4.76
C LEU A 379 36.21 5.54 4.28
N VAL A 380 37.15 6.32 3.77
CA VAL A 380 36.92 7.70 3.32
C VAL A 380 37.07 7.78 1.81
N SER A 381 36.21 8.55 1.18
CA SER A 381 36.37 8.99 -0.19
C SER A 381 35.93 10.44 -0.30
N THR A 382 36.77 11.26 -0.90
CA THR A 382 36.50 12.67 -1.21
C THR A 382 36.45 12.85 -2.72
N PRO A 383 35.58 13.76 -3.26
CA PRO A 383 35.43 14.01 -4.69
C PRO A 383 36.65 14.62 -5.36
#